data_41ab8f1303f959e387be126823b8387a
#
_entry.id   41ab8f1303f959e387be126823b8387a
#
_cell.length_a   1.000
_cell.length_b   1.000
_cell.length_c   1.000
_cell.angle_alpha   90.00
_cell.angle_beta   90.00
_cell.angle_gamma   90.00
#
_symmetry.space_group_name_H-M   'P 1'
#
loop_
_entity.id
_entity.type
_entity.pdbx_description
1 polymer ?
#
loop_
_entity_poly.entity_id
_entity_poly.type
_entity_poly.pdbx_seq_one_letter_code
_entity_poly.pdbx_strand_id
1 'polypeptide(L)'
;APIDYGNGASDLNPEDIESVSVLKGPAATALYGSRAANGAIVITTKSGRQTPGLGISFNSSVTFEKAGFWPDFQSEYGAGNGNSSNLDQQRNYNYWSVPAANAEDGIASTGRIYSRVAFGAKFDGQQFYQYESRNWDTDMYRRLPWVYRDWYKGFFDTGVTWNNSIAFSYNNGKGTSARFSVKDSRNDWIVPNTGYDSQNFNMSITSQLNKWLRMTGKVTYYRKNSDNMPMSGYSAASPLYTLIWNPNVVDVSSYYREYAYGRIDRMYEEGTPQLLINSTYADNVYMQVYEQLNTLDRDRVFGNMALNINLAKGLTLDLRTGMDFNNEFRTQRKPWYSNGYPYGYYKEQTVTSLEVNSDFLLSYTRKMGDFDMRA
;
A
#
# COMPACT_ATOMS: atom_id res chain seq x y z
N ALA A 1 -13.08 3.82 3.91
CA ALA A 1 -11.65 3.80 4.26
C ALA A 1 -10.84 4.23 3.06
N PRO A 2 -9.75 4.95 3.25
CA PRO A 2 -8.86 5.27 2.17
C PRO A 2 -8.10 4.00 1.73
N ILE A 3 -7.97 3.86 0.42
CA ILE A 3 -7.01 2.95 -0.18
C ILE A 3 -5.78 3.79 -0.51
N ASP A 4 -4.61 3.34 -0.07
CA ASP A 4 -3.37 4.00 -0.42
C ASP A 4 -2.90 3.54 -1.82
N TYR A 5 -3.18 4.34 -2.81
CA TYR A 5 -2.72 4.10 -4.19
C TYR A 5 -1.27 4.55 -4.42
N GLY A 6 -0.57 4.99 -3.37
CA GLY A 6 0.80 5.52 -3.42
C GLY A 6 0.88 7.00 -3.77
N ASN A 7 2.09 7.52 -3.81
CA ASN A 7 2.39 8.90 -4.15
C ASN A 7 3.35 8.97 -5.34
N GLY A 8 3.41 10.14 -6.01
CA GLY A 8 4.22 10.33 -7.22
C GLY A 8 5.74 10.23 -7.01
N ALA A 9 6.24 10.34 -5.77
CA ALA A 9 7.67 10.18 -5.49
C ALA A 9 8.07 8.69 -5.47
N SER A 10 7.16 7.79 -5.09
CA SER A 10 7.40 6.34 -5.09
C SER A 10 7.52 5.75 -6.51
N ASP A 11 7.06 6.49 -7.53
CA ASP A 11 7.13 6.06 -8.92
C ASP A 11 8.53 6.24 -9.54
N LEU A 12 9.43 6.95 -8.84
CA LEU A 12 10.81 7.13 -9.28
C LEU A 12 11.66 5.91 -8.97
N ASN A 13 12.49 5.51 -9.94
CA ASN A 13 13.49 4.48 -9.69
C ASN A 13 14.64 5.07 -8.85
N PRO A 14 14.89 4.60 -7.62
CA PRO A 14 15.98 5.09 -6.77
C PRO A 14 17.37 4.98 -7.44
N GLU A 15 17.59 3.96 -8.29
CA GLU A 15 18.83 3.75 -9.02
C GLU A 15 19.12 4.85 -10.07
N ASP A 16 18.09 5.60 -10.48
CA ASP A 16 18.22 6.72 -11.39
C ASP A 16 18.34 8.07 -10.69
N ILE A 17 18.30 8.09 -9.36
CA ILE A 17 18.49 9.32 -8.56
C ILE A 17 19.99 9.59 -8.39
N GLU A 18 20.41 10.80 -8.73
CA GLU A 18 21.76 11.32 -8.50
C GLU A 18 21.85 12.04 -7.15
N SER A 19 20.85 12.89 -6.86
CA SER A 19 20.81 13.64 -5.61
C SER A 19 19.38 14.00 -5.21
N VAL A 20 19.17 14.18 -3.92
CA VAL A 20 17.92 14.65 -3.33
C VAL A 20 18.24 15.86 -2.43
N SER A 21 17.58 16.98 -2.69
CA SER A 21 17.70 18.20 -1.89
C SER A 21 16.35 18.53 -1.26
N VAL A 22 16.32 18.71 0.05
CA VAL A 22 15.11 19.09 0.78
C VAL A 22 15.16 20.58 1.09
N LEU A 23 14.26 21.34 0.46
CA LEU A 23 14.08 22.76 0.71
C LEU A 23 12.99 22.96 1.76
N LYS A 24 13.33 23.66 2.86
CA LYS A 24 12.42 23.90 3.97
C LYS A 24 11.96 25.35 3.99
N GLY A 25 10.68 25.58 4.37
CA GLY A 25 10.13 26.90 4.65
C GLY A 25 10.16 27.88 3.49
N PRO A 26 10.42 29.18 3.76
CA PRO A 26 10.28 30.27 2.77
C PRO A 26 11.16 30.15 1.53
N ALA A 27 12.32 29.49 1.63
CA ALA A 27 13.20 29.28 0.49
C ALA A 27 12.55 28.42 -0.61
N ALA A 28 11.77 27.41 -0.21
CA ALA A 28 11.03 26.59 -1.16
C ALA A 28 9.91 27.38 -1.83
N THR A 29 9.18 28.21 -1.06
CA THR A 29 8.10 29.05 -1.57
C THR A 29 8.61 30.09 -2.56
N ALA A 30 9.76 30.69 -2.27
CA ALA A 30 10.37 31.69 -3.17
C ALA A 30 10.74 31.11 -4.55
N LEU A 31 11.12 29.82 -4.62
CA LEU A 31 11.52 29.16 -5.86
C LEU A 31 10.37 28.45 -6.59
N TYR A 32 9.41 27.89 -5.84
CA TYR A 32 8.36 27.00 -6.39
C TYR A 32 6.95 27.48 -6.10
N GLY A 33 6.79 28.71 -5.56
CA GLY A 33 5.48 29.33 -5.31
C GLY A 33 4.72 28.69 -4.14
N SER A 34 3.42 29.00 -4.07
CA SER A 34 2.55 28.59 -2.95
C SER A 34 2.44 27.08 -2.74
N ARG A 35 2.62 26.28 -3.77
CA ARG A 35 2.62 24.80 -3.64
C ARG A 35 3.75 24.28 -2.73
N ALA A 36 4.84 25.04 -2.61
CA ALA A 36 5.98 24.70 -1.77
C ALA A 36 5.95 25.34 -0.37
N ALA A 37 4.75 25.81 0.09
CA ALA A 37 4.61 26.45 1.40
C ALA A 37 5.09 25.57 2.57
N ASN A 38 4.93 24.28 2.47
CA ASN A 38 5.39 23.28 3.45
C ASN A 38 6.77 22.69 3.12
N GLY A 39 7.50 23.24 2.15
CA GLY A 39 8.77 22.76 1.66
C GLY A 39 8.67 22.09 0.28
N ALA A 40 9.83 21.74 -0.28
CA ALA A 40 9.94 21.02 -1.55
C ALA A 40 11.08 20.00 -1.49
N ILE A 41 10.88 18.86 -2.16
CA ILE A 41 11.93 17.87 -2.38
C ILE A 41 12.34 17.97 -3.85
N VAL A 42 13.59 18.39 -4.09
CA VAL A 42 14.16 18.49 -5.45
C VAL A 42 14.97 17.25 -5.73
N ILE A 43 14.55 16.48 -6.72
CA ILE A 43 15.20 15.23 -7.13
C ILE A 43 15.92 15.45 -8.44
N THR A 44 17.24 15.24 -8.44
CA THR A 44 18.06 15.24 -9.64
C THR A 44 18.29 13.81 -10.08
N THR A 45 17.92 13.50 -11.32
CA THR A 45 18.14 12.16 -11.89
C THR A 45 19.47 12.08 -12.63
N LYS A 46 20.09 10.89 -12.60
CA LYS A 46 21.33 10.59 -13.31
C LYS A 46 21.19 10.90 -14.79
N SER A 47 22.24 11.43 -15.37
CA SER A 47 22.41 11.64 -16.82
C SER A 47 23.38 10.59 -17.39
N GLY A 48 23.79 10.71 -18.63
CA GLY A 48 24.82 9.86 -19.24
C GLY A 48 26.17 9.94 -18.50
N ARG A 49 27.12 9.05 -18.83
CA ARG A 49 28.44 9.02 -18.21
C ARG A 49 29.15 10.39 -18.29
N GLN A 50 29.91 10.69 -17.28
CA GLN A 50 30.78 11.88 -17.28
C GLN A 50 32.04 11.66 -18.12
N THR A 51 32.54 10.43 -18.20
CA THR A 51 33.70 10.04 -19.01
C THR A 51 33.28 9.37 -20.32
N PRO A 52 34.03 9.54 -21.44
CA PRO A 52 33.73 8.89 -22.69
C PRO A 52 33.62 7.37 -22.59
N GLY A 53 32.76 6.79 -23.42
CA GLY A 53 32.53 5.35 -23.51
C GLY A 53 31.13 4.87 -23.14
N LEU A 54 30.95 3.57 -23.18
CA LEU A 54 29.73 2.86 -22.77
C LEU A 54 29.91 2.31 -21.35
N GLY A 55 28.89 2.45 -20.51
CA GLY A 55 28.79 1.80 -19.21
C GLY A 55 27.48 1.07 -19.09
N ILE A 56 27.53 -0.12 -18.50
CA ILE A 56 26.37 -0.95 -18.15
C ILE A 56 26.39 -1.15 -16.65
N SER A 57 25.23 -0.97 -16.01
CA SER A 57 25.04 -1.31 -14.60
C SER A 57 23.82 -2.21 -14.47
N PHE A 58 23.96 -3.25 -13.66
CA PHE A 58 22.89 -4.15 -13.28
C PHE A 58 22.80 -4.17 -11.76
N ASN A 59 21.57 -4.08 -11.25
CA ASN A 59 21.29 -4.21 -9.82
C ASN A 59 20.09 -5.14 -9.63
N SER A 60 20.23 -6.06 -8.68
CA SER A 60 19.16 -6.97 -8.27
C SER A 60 19.14 -7.04 -6.75
N SER A 61 17.95 -6.90 -6.17
CA SER A 61 17.76 -6.95 -4.71
C SER A 61 16.47 -7.67 -4.35
N VAL A 62 16.51 -8.35 -3.21
CA VAL A 62 15.36 -8.99 -2.56
C VAL A 62 15.25 -8.45 -1.16
N THR A 63 14.05 -8.03 -0.78
CA THR A 63 13.75 -7.56 0.58
C THR A 63 12.67 -8.45 1.18
N PHE A 64 12.87 -8.91 2.41
CA PHE A 64 11.89 -9.64 3.19
C PHE A 64 11.37 -8.75 4.31
N GLU A 65 10.06 -8.70 4.47
CA GLU A 65 9.38 -7.88 5.47
C GLU A 65 8.50 -8.75 6.35
N LYS A 66 8.52 -8.48 7.65
CA LYS A 66 7.64 -9.14 8.64
C LYS A 66 7.06 -8.11 9.58
N ALA A 67 5.81 -8.32 9.98
CA ALA A 67 5.22 -7.56 11.08
C ALA A 67 5.97 -7.90 12.38
N GLY A 68 6.71 -6.96 12.93
CA GLY A 68 7.63 -7.20 14.05
C GLY A 68 7.34 -6.43 15.34
N PHE A 69 6.59 -5.33 15.25
CA PHE A 69 6.26 -4.49 16.41
C PHE A 69 4.78 -4.60 16.72
N TRP A 70 4.49 -5.16 17.90
CA TRP A 70 3.14 -5.43 18.36
C TRP A 70 2.84 -4.64 19.62
N PRO A 71 1.60 -4.15 19.81
CA PRO A 71 1.18 -3.65 21.11
C PRO A 71 1.26 -4.75 22.17
N ASP A 72 1.53 -4.37 23.39
CA ASP A 72 1.49 -5.27 24.54
C ASP A 72 0.04 -5.42 25.00
N PHE A 73 -0.66 -6.37 24.36
CA PHE A 73 -2.04 -6.68 24.71
C PHE A 73 -2.10 -7.55 25.98
N GLN A 74 -3.07 -7.26 26.82
CA GLN A 74 -3.33 -8.11 27.99
C GLN A 74 -3.74 -9.54 27.58
N SER A 75 -3.26 -10.54 28.33
CA SER A 75 -3.46 -11.97 28.06
C SER A 75 -4.02 -12.74 29.27
N GLU A 76 -4.51 -12.03 30.29
CA GLU A 76 -5.05 -12.64 31.51
C GLU A 76 -6.56 -12.82 31.44
N TYR A 77 -7.28 -11.93 30.75
CA TYR A 77 -8.73 -11.89 30.70
C TYR A 77 -9.23 -12.06 29.28
N GLY A 78 -10.26 -12.86 29.12
CA GLY A 78 -10.87 -13.13 27.83
C GLY A 78 -11.95 -12.14 27.43
N ALA A 79 -12.59 -12.39 26.30
CA ALA A 79 -13.69 -11.57 25.80
C ALA A 79 -14.87 -11.55 26.79
N GLY A 80 -15.42 -10.36 27.02
CA GLY A 80 -16.55 -10.16 27.94
C GLY A 80 -16.74 -8.68 28.24
N ASN A 81 -17.90 -8.27 28.73
CA ASN A 81 -18.25 -6.86 28.93
C ASN A 81 -17.88 -6.32 30.32
N GLY A 82 -17.35 -7.14 31.23
CA GLY A 82 -16.91 -6.69 32.53
C GLY A 82 -18.05 -6.13 33.42
N ASN A 83 -19.29 -6.56 33.23
CA ASN A 83 -20.40 -6.03 34.01
C ASN A 83 -20.39 -6.61 35.43
N SER A 84 -19.80 -5.86 36.37
CA SER A 84 -19.65 -6.22 37.78
C SER A 84 -20.97 -6.38 38.54
N SER A 85 -22.08 -5.92 38.00
CA SER A 85 -23.39 -6.04 38.66
C SER A 85 -24.02 -7.43 38.57
N ASN A 86 -23.46 -8.33 37.74
CA ASN A 86 -23.88 -9.70 37.62
C ASN A 86 -22.77 -10.62 38.11
N LEU A 87 -22.82 -11.01 39.37
CA LEU A 87 -21.96 -12.04 40.00
C LEU A 87 -22.13 -13.44 39.39
N ASP A 88 -22.94 -13.56 38.36
CA ASP A 88 -23.12 -14.78 37.60
C ASP A 88 -21.88 -14.99 36.72
N GLN A 89 -20.96 -15.85 37.17
CA GLN A 89 -19.71 -16.15 36.46
C GLN A 89 -19.96 -16.55 35.00
N GLN A 90 -21.11 -17.15 34.71
CA GLN A 90 -21.51 -17.55 33.37
C GLN A 90 -21.69 -16.34 32.39
N ARG A 91 -21.98 -15.16 32.90
CA ARG A 91 -22.17 -13.96 32.05
C ARG A 91 -20.87 -13.23 31.68
N ASN A 92 -19.78 -13.56 32.33
CA ASN A 92 -18.46 -13.00 32.06
C ASN A 92 -17.70 -13.79 31.00
N TYR A 93 -18.19 -14.95 30.60
CA TYR A 93 -17.62 -15.75 29.53
C TYR A 93 -18.39 -15.50 28.21
N ASN A 94 -17.67 -15.32 27.15
CA ASN A 94 -18.22 -15.13 25.80
C ASN A 94 -18.28 -16.49 25.08
N TYR A 95 -19.35 -17.26 25.32
CA TYR A 95 -19.51 -18.61 24.78
C TYR A 95 -20.81 -18.79 24.00
N TRP A 96 -20.90 -19.87 23.23
CA TRP A 96 -22.00 -20.13 22.31
C TRP A 96 -23.17 -20.87 22.94
N SER A 97 -24.37 -20.51 22.47
CA SER A 97 -25.56 -21.33 22.67
C SER A 97 -25.52 -22.50 21.71
N VAL A 98 -25.54 -23.71 22.24
CA VAL A 98 -25.50 -24.95 21.47
C VAL A 98 -26.66 -25.85 21.98
N PRO A 99 -27.58 -26.27 21.07
CA PRO A 99 -28.60 -27.27 21.42
C PRO A 99 -27.96 -28.60 21.77
N ALA A 100 -28.60 -29.36 22.65
CA ALA A 100 -28.12 -30.68 23.09
C ALA A 100 -27.90 -31.64 21.87
N ALA A 101 -28.74 -31.55 20.87
CA ALA A 101 -28.61 -32.36 19.63
C ALA A 101 -27.34 -32.09 18.81
N ASN A 102 -26.76 -30.89 18.95
CA ASN A 102 -25.51 -30.51 18.27
C ASN A 102 -24.29 -30.54 19.21
N ALA A 103 -24.48 -30.90 20.47
CA ALA A 103 -23.41 -31.00 21.47
C ALA A 103 -22.82 -32.41 21.49
N GLU A 104 -21.49 -32.54 21.34
CA GLU A 104 -20.83 -33.88 21.41
C GLU A 104 -21.05 -34.57 22.79
N ASP A 105 -21.18 -33.80 23.86
CA ASP A 105 -21.48 -34.31 25.19
C ASP A 105 -23.00 -34.45 25.49
N GLY A 106 -23.85 -34.10 24.52
CA GLY A 106 -25.31 -34.11 24.68
C GLY A 106 -25.87 -33.06 25.62
N ILE A 107 -25.05 -32.11 26.09
CA ILE A 107 -25.43 -31.08 27.08
C ILE A 107 -25.57 -29.73 26.38
N ALA A 108 -26.78 -29.21 26.32
CA ALA A 108 -27.06 -27.88 25.81
C ALA A 108 -26.30 -26.78 26.59
N SER A 109 -25.98 -25.69 25.93
CA SER A 109 -25.59 -24.47 26.60
C SER A 109 -26.41 -23.29 26.13
N THR A 110 -26.60 -22.31 27.00
CA THR A 110 -27.23 -21.02 26.70
C THR A 110 -26.20 -19.94 26.92
N GLY A 111 -25.45 -19.62 25.89
CA GLY A 111 -24.41 -18.59 25.91
C GLY A 111 -24.81 -17.34 25.15
N ARG A 112 -23.98 -16.35 25.20
CA ARG A 112 -24.10 -15.12 24.40
C ARG A 112 -22.73 -14.72 23.85
N ILE A 113 -22.65 -14.54 22.53
CA ILE A 113 -21.47 -13.98 21.90
C ILE A 113 -21.79 -12.54 21.53
N TYR A 114 -21.40 -11.60 22.37
CA TYR A 114 -21.65 -10.18 22.06
C TYR A 114 -20.51 -9.26 22.44
N SER A 115 -19.41 -9.78 22.99
CA SER A 115 -18.36 -8.90 23.47
C SER A 115 -17.17 -8.86 22.53
N ARG A 116 -16.78 -7.66 22.16
CA ARG A 116 -15.60 -7.31 21.37
C ARG A 116 -14.46 -6.84 22.25
N VAL A 117 -14.69 -6.71 23.53
CA VAL A 117 -13.74 -6.18 24.51
C VAL A 117 -13.30 -7.29 25.46
N ALA A 118 -12.07 -7.20 25.90
CA ALA A 118 -11.45 -8.22 26.75
C ALA A 118 -11.59 -7.85 28.23
N PHE A 119 -12.83 -7.62 28.69
CA PHE A 119 -13.20 -7.39 30.10
C PHE A 119 -14.02 -8.55 30.67
N GLY A 120 -13.85 -9.75 30.15
CA GLY A 120 -14.52 -10.94 30.58
C GLY A 120 -13.83 -11.66 31.74
N ALA A 121 -14.08 -12.95 31.86
CA ALA A 121 -13.49 -13.78 32.90
C ALA A 121 -12.00 -14.01 32.64
N LYS A 122 -11.26 -14.25 33.74
CA LYS A 122 -9.85 -14.65 33.67
C LYS A 122 -9.72 -15.98 32.94
N PHE A 123 -8.64 -16.15 32.21
CA PHE A 123 -8.32 -17.42 31.58
C PHE A 123 -7.97 -18.46 32.66
N ASP A 124 -8.84 -19.44 32.83
CA ASP A 124 -8.77 -20.48 33.86
C ASP A 124 -8.83 -21.91 33.34
N GLY A 125 -8.97 -22.07 32.00
CA GLY A 125 -9.07 -23.36 31.36
C GLY A 125 -10.44 -24.04 31.46
N GLN A 126 -11.47 -23.39 32.00
CA GLN A 126 -12.83 -23.96 32.03
C GLN A 126 -13.32 -24.26 30.60
N GLN A 127 -14.17 -25.26 30.46
CA GLN A 127 -14.61 -25.78 29.18
C GLN A 127 -15.93 -25.13 28.73
N PHE A 128 -15.89 -24.42 27.60
CA PHE A 128 -17.06 -23.79 27.00
C PHE A 128 -17.17 -24.07 25.49
N TYR A 129 -18.39 -23.95 24.97
CA TYR A 129 -18.58 -23.88 23.51
C TYR A 129 -18.17 -22.49 23.03
N GLN A 130 -17.13 -22.44 22.23
CA GLN A 130 -16.54 -21.22 21.69
C GLN A 130 -16.68 -21.21 20.18
N TYR A 131 -16.22 -20.16 19.53
CA TYR A 131 -16.25 -20.04 18.07
C TYR A 131 -15.62 -21.24 17.35
N GLU A 132 -14.50 -21.73 17.86
CA GLU A 132 -13.75 -22.84 17.28
C GLU A 132 -14.32 -24.22 17.64
N SER A 133 -15.39 -24.26 18.42
CA SER A 133 -15.99 -25.51 18.88
C SER A 133 -16.66 -26.32 17.79
N ARG A 134 -17.11 -25.66 16.69
CA ARG A 134 -17.86 -26.29 15.62
C ARG A 134 -16.97 -27.19 14.78
N ASN A 135 -17.42 -28.42 14.60
CA ASN A 135 -16.94 -29.28 13.52
C ASN A 135 -17.77 -29.01 12.27
N TRP A 136 -17.14 -28.49 11.23
CA TRP A 136 -17.82 -28.04 10.02
C TRP A 136 -18.35 -29.19 9.15
N ASP A 137 -17.81 -30.41 9.30
CA ASP A 137 -18.24 -31.58 8.56
C ASP A 137 -19.48 -32.24 9.15
N THR A 138 -19.62 -32.21 10.48
CA THR A 138 -20.67 -32.89 11.22
C THR A 138 -21.70 -31.97 11.85
N ASP A 139 -21.44 -30.67 11.85
CA ASP A 139 -22.20 -29.63 12.57
C ASP A 139 -22.32 -29.88 14.09
N MET A 140 -21.41 -30.69 14.63
CA MET A 140 -21.31 -30.95 16.07
C MET A 140 -20.36 -29.99 16.75
N TYR A 141 -20.60 -29.73 18.02
CA TYR A 141 -19.81 -28.81 18.81
C TYR A 141 -19.18 -29.55 20.00
N ARG A 142 -17.85 -29.31 20.21
CA ARG A 142 -17.14 -29.77 21.40
C ARG A 142 -16.76 -28.59 22.30
N ARG A 143 -16.69 -28.82 23.61
CA ARG A 143 -16.19 -27.79 24.54
C ARG A 143 -14.70 -27.62 24.39
N LEU A 144 -14.23 -26.38 24.46
CA LEU A 144 -12.83 -25.98 24.38
C LEU A 144 -12.42 -25.22 25.64
N PRO A 145 -11.17 -25.31 26.09
CA PRO A 145 -10.67 -24.59 27.23
C PRO A 145 -10.68 -23.08 27.01
N TRP A 146 -11.06 -22.33 28.07
CA TRP A 146 -11.02 -20.88 28.09
C TRP A 146 -9.58 -20.41 28.27
N VAL A 147 -8.89 -20.11 27.17
CA VAL A 147 -7.47 -19.74 27.13
C VAL A 147 -7.26 -18.61 26.13
N TYR A 148 -6.19 -17.84 26.35
CA TYR A 148 -5.72 -16.85 25.37
C TYR A 148 -5.33 -17.52 24.06
N ARG A 149 -5.70 -16.90 22.94
CA ARG A 149 -5.39 -17.38 21.60
C ARG A 149 -4.70 -16.31 20.79
N ASP A 150 -3.93 -16.72 19.77
CA ASP A 150 -3.35 -15.77 18.82
C ASP A 150 -4.40 -15.28 17.82
N TRP A 151 -4.99 -14.15 18.13
CA TRP A 151 -6.11 -13.58 17.40
C TRP A 151 -5.68 -12.61 16.27
N TYR A 152 -4.39 -12.34 16.07
CA TYR A 152 -3.93 -11.35 15.09
C TYR A 152 -2.58 -11.63 14.42
N LYS A 153 -1.56 -12.18 15.13
CA LYS A 153 -0.19 -12.30 14.60
C LYS A 153 -0.11 -13.26 13.44
N GLY A 154 -0.77 -14.40 13.53
CA GLY A 154 -0.81 -15.43 12.50
C GLY A 154 -1.54 -15.03 11.23
N PHE A 155 -2.13 -13.85 11.16
CA PHE A 155 -2.76 -13.32 9.94
C PHE A 155 -1.74 -12.84 8.91
N PHE A 156 -0.59 -12.32 9.35
CA PHE A 156 0.36 -11.64 8.46
C PHE A 156 1.34 -12.63 7.83
N ASP A 157 1.52 -12.48 6.53
CA ASP A 157 2.53 -13.19 5.76
C ASP A 157 3.92 -12.56 5.87
N THR A 158 4.90 -13.20 5.28
CA THR A 158 6.20 -12.57 5.02
C THR A 158 6.10 -11.84 3.69
N GLY A 159 6.19 -10.52 3.71
CA GLY A 159 6.25 -9.72 2.50
C GLY A 159 7.59 -9.93 1.77
N VAL A 160 7.55 -9.92 0.44
CA VAL A 160 8.73 -10.10 -0.41
C VAL A 160 8.72 -9.05 -1.51
N THR A 161 9.82 -8.32 -1.63
CA THR A 161 10.00 -7.35 -2.72
C THR A 161 11.21 -7.73 -3.55
N TRP A 162 11.02 -7.98 -4.85
CA TRP A 162 12.06 -8.18 -5.84
C TRP A 162 12.23 -6.92 -6.66
N ASN A 163 13.46 -6.42 -6.76
CA ASN A 163 13.79 -5.31 -7.64
C ASN A 163 14.93 -5.72 -8.55
N ASN A 164 14.74 -5.57 -9.85
CA ASN A 164 15.78 -5.78 -10.86
C ASN A 164 15.88 -4.53 -11.73
N SER A 165 17.08 -4.03 -11.93
CA SER A 165 17.31 -2.88 -12.80
C SER A 165 18.55 -3.06 -13.66
N ILE A 166 18.46 -2.57 -14.89
CA ILE A 166 19.59 -2.47 -15.82
C ILE A 166 19.64 -1.07 -16.38
N ALA A 167 20.85 -0.52 -16.48
CA ALA A 167 21.03 0.78 -17.10
C ALA A 167 22.25 0.81 -18.02
N PHE A 168 22.08 1.49 -19.15
CA PHE A 168 23.08 1.76 -20.16
C PHE A 168 23.40 3.25 -20.14
N SER A 169 24.66 3.62 -20.04
CA SER A 169 25.11 5.00 -20.02
C SER A 169 26.20 5.19 -21.06
N TYR A 170 26.05 6.20 -21.88
CA TYR A 170 26.94 6.50 -23.00
C TYR A 170 27.44 7.96 -22.96
N ASN A 171 28.65 8.18 -23.39
CA ASN A 171 29.22 9.52 -23.64
C ASN A 171 30.18 9.44 -24.82
N ASN A 172 29.99 10.31 -25.81
CA ASN A 172 30.82 10.34 -27.02
C ASN A 172 32.12 11.16 -26.88
N GLY A 173 32.38 11.76 -25.70
CA GLY A 173 33.52 12.67 -25.49
C GLY A 173 33.44 14.02 -26.25
N LYS A 174 32.36 14.28 -26.98
CA LYS A 174 32.15 15.46 -27.84
C LYS A 174 30.89 16.25 -27.47
N GLY A 175 30.42 16.11 -26.21
CA GLY A 175 29.29 16.86 -25.69
C GLY A 175 27.94 16.15 -25.77
N THR A 176 27.89 14.87 -26.20
CA THR A 176 26.68 14.07 -26.15
C THR A 176 26.81 12.95 -25.12
N SER A 177 25.86 12.89 -24.21
CA SER A 177 25.70 11.78 -23.26
C SER A 177 24.26 11.32 -23.23
N ALA A 178 24.06 10.02 -23.01
CA ALA A 178 22.75 9.41 -22.94
C ALA A 178 22.74 8.33 -21.85
N ARG A 179 21.57 8.14 -21.23
CA ARG A 179 21.29 7.06 -20.30
C ARG A 179 19.92 6.47 -20.61
N PHE A 180 19.84 5.16 -20.59
CA PHE A 180 18.61 4.41 -20.66
C PHE A 180 18.61 3.43 -19.50
N SER A 181 17.51 3.32 -18.75
CA SER A 181 17.36 2.34 -17.68
C SER A 181 15.97 1.72 -17.66
N VAL A 182 15.93 0.48 -17.24
CA VAL A 182 14.70 -0.29 -17.01
C VAL A 182 14.77 -0.87 -15.59
N LYS A 183 13.67 -0.76 -14.87
CA LYS A 183 13.46 -1.43 -13.58
C LYS A 183 12.17 -2.22 -13.62
N ASP A 184 12.21 -3.46 -13.12
CA ASP A 184 11.07 -4.29 -12.79
C ASP A 184 11.03 -4.50 -11.29
N SER A 185 9.88 -4.29 -10.67
CA SER A 185 9.64 -4.51 -9.24
C SER A 185 8.40 -5.35 -9.06
N ARG A 186 8.51 -6.37 -8.22
CA ARG A 186 7.40 -7.22 -7.79
C ARG A 186 7.34 -7.19 -6.28
N ASN A 187 6.19 -6.92 -5.75
CA ASN A 187 5.99 -6.79 -4.32
C ASN A 187 4.77 -7.57 -3.86
N ASP A 188 5.00 -8.50 -2.96
CA ASP A 188 3.97 -9.11 -2.13
C ASP A 188 4.08 -8.49 -0.74
N TRP A 189 3.00 -7.87 -0.26
CA TRP A 189 2.99 -7.25 1.08
C TRP A 189 2.76 -8.28 2.18
N ILE A 190 2.93 -7.82 3.42
CA ILE A 190 2.67 -8.64 4.62
C ILE A 190 1.18 -8.94 4.85
N VAL A 191 0.27 -8.21 4.23
CA VAL A 191 -1.18 -8.50 4.26
C VAL A 191 -1.46 -9.54 3.18
N PRO A 192 -2.09 -10.69 3.50
CA PRO A 192 -2.35 -11.74 2.53
C PRO A 192 -3.07 -11.24 1.26
N ASN A 193 -2.73 -11.82 0.13
CA ASN A 193 -3.34 -11.51 -1.17
C ASN A 193 -3.26 -10.03 -1.58
N THR A 194 -2.21 -9.32 -1.16
CA THR A 194 -1.98 -7.93 -1.53
C THR A 194 -0.58 -7.72 -2.07
N GLY A 195 -0.43 -6.82 -3.03
CA GLY A 195 0.86 -6.57 -3.65
C GLY A 195 0.74 -5.71 -4.90
N TYR A 196 1.83 -5.54 -5.62
CA TYR A 196 1.85 -4.87 -6.91
C TYR A 196 3.05 -5.28 -7.74
N ASP A 197 2.90 -5.17 -9.05
CA ASP A 197 3.97 -5.18 -10.03
C ASP A 197 4.18 -3.78 -10.60
N SER A 198 5.43 -3.39 -10.84
CA SER A 198 5.70 -2.11 -11.49
C SER A 198 6.92 -2.16 -12.40
N GLN A 199 6.83 -1.46 -13.51
CA GLN A 199 7.90 -1.26 -14.49
C GLN A 199 8.20 0.22 -14.62
N ASN A 200 9.51 0.54 -14.70
CA ASN A 200 9.98 1.89 -14.90
C ASN A 200 10.96 1.90 -16.08
N PHE A 201 10.70 2.74 -17.07
CA PHE A 201 11.54 2.97 -18.22
C PHE A 201 11.98 4.43 -18.21
N ASN A 202 13.27 4.67 -18.10
CA ASN A 202 13.82 6.01 -18.05
C ASN A 202 14.79 6.23 -19.20
N MET A 203 14.68 7.37 -19.87
CA MET A 203 15.61 7.81 -20.90
C MET A 203 16.03 9.25 -20.63
N SER A 204 17.32 9.50 -20.70
CA SER A 204 17.89 10.83 -20.56
C SER A 204 18.96 11.04 -21.63
N ILE A 205 18.91 12.17 -22.27
CA ILE A 205 19.90 12.58 -23.28
C ILE A 205 20.31 14.04 -23.06
N THR A 206 21.60 14.30 -23.16
CA THR A 206 22.14 15.66 -23.23
C THR A 206 23.06 15.73 -24.43
N SER A 207 22.87 16.70 -25.27
CA SER A 207 23.68 16.85 -26.48
C SER A 207 24.02 18.32 -26.79
N GLN A 208 25.27 18.58 -27.00
CA GLN A 208 25.74 19.83 -27.62
C GLN A 208 25.56 19.69 -29.14
N LEU A 209 24.43 20.18 -29.67
CA LEU A 209 24.09 20.03 -31.10
C LEU A 209 25.03 20.84 -31.97
N ASN A 210 25.41 22.03 -31.51
CA ASN A 210 26.41 22.90 -32.17
C ASN A 210 26.97 23.89 -31.11
N LYS A 211 27.80 24.87 -31.55
CA LYS A 211 28.45 25.83 -30.65
C LYS A 211 27.48 26.72 -29.86
N TRP A 212 26.26 26.89 -30.33
CA TRP A 212 25.28 27.82 -29.74
C TRP A 212 24.04 27.10 -29.14
N LEU A 213 23.85 25.79 -29.40
CA LEU A 213 22.65 25.06 -28.95
C LEU A 213 23.01 23.78 -28.21
N ARG A 214 22.59 23.70 -26.95
CA ARG A 214 22.60 22.49 -26.12
C ARG A 214 21.16 22.07 -25.81
N MET A 215 20.88 20.79 -25.96
CA MET A 215 19.60 20.18 -25.65
C MET A 215 19.76 19.17 -24.51
N THR A 216 18.82 19.17 -23.60
CA THR A 216 18.66 18.12 -22.59
C THR A 216 17.22 17.64 -22.64
N GLY A 217 17.00 16.33 -22.69
CA GLY A 217 15.68 15.70 -22.62
C GLY A 217 15.72 14.55 -21.64
N LYS A 218 14.67 14.44 -20.86
CA LYS A 218 14.44 13.32 -19.92
C LYS A 218 12.98 12.90 -20.01
N VAL A 219 12.74 11.61 -20.08
CA VAL A 219 11.40 11.03 -20.07
C VAL A 219 11.41 9.75 -19.26
N THR A 220 10.38 9.58 -18.44
CA THR A 220 10.13 8.36 -17.68
C THR A 220 8.73 7.89 -18.00
N TYR A 221 8.60 6.61 -18.34
CA TYR A 221 7.33 5.90 -18.34
C TYR A 221 7.31 4.95 -17.13
N TYR A 222 6.25 5.02 -16.36
CA TYR A 222 6.01 4.18 -15.19
C TYR A 222 4.67 3.49 -15.34
N ARG A 223 4.68 2.18 -15.13
CA ARG A 223 3.48 1.36 -15.06
C ARG A 223 3.43 0.67 -13.70
N LYS A 224 2.24 0.63 -13.08
CA LYS A 224 1.98 -0.10 -11.83
C LYS A 224 0.64 -0.79 -11.91
N ASN A 225 0.64 -2.09 -11.65
CA ASN A 225 -0.56 -2.91 -11.58
C ASN A 225 -0.67 -3.54 -10.20
N SER A 226 -1.88 -3.64 -9.69
CA SER A 226 -2.20 -4.36 -8.46
C SER A 226 -3.56 -5.01 -8.59
N ASP A 227 -3.63 -6.29 -8.30
CA ASP A 227 -4.90 -7.01 -8.26
C ASP A 227 -5.65 -6.77 -6.95
N ASN A 228 -4.93 -6.35 -5.90
CA ASN A 228 -5.52 -6.00 -4.62
C ASN A 228 -4.64 -5.04 -3.82
N MET A 229 -5.10 -3.79 -3.73
CA MET A 229 -4.53 -2.77 -2.84
C MET A 229 -5.21 -2.85 -1.47
N PRO A 230 -4.48 -3.02 -0.36
CA PRO A 230 -5.09 -3.14 0.96
C PRO A 230 -5.79 -1.85 1.37
N MET A 231 -6.95 -2.00 1.99
CA MET A 231 -7.60 -0.87 2.65
C MET A 231 -6.93 -0.58 3.99
N SER A 232 -6.74 0.69 4.28
CA SER A 232 -6.10 1.18 5.50
C SER A 232 -7.05 2.07 6.31
N GLY A 233 -6.63 2.38 7.55
CA GLY A 233 -7.36 3.28 8.43
C GLY A 233 -8.49 2.62 9.24
N TYR A 234 -9.20 3.45 10.00
CA TYR A 234 -10.28 3.02 10.90
C TYR A 234 -11.58 2.82 10.13
N SER A 235 -11.74 1.66 9.54
CA SER A 235 -12.90 1.28 8.74
C SER A 235 -13.13 -0.22 8.77
N ALA A 236 -14.39 -0.61 8.77
CA ALA A 236 -14.83 -2.01 8.70
C ALA A 236 -14.34 -2.80 7.47
N ALA A 237 -13.82 -2.12 6.47
CA ALA A 237 -13.22 -2.75 5.30
C ALA A 237 -11.69 -2.90 5.42
N SER A 238 -11.09 -2.43 6.50
CA SER A 238 -9.65 -2.58 6.78
C SER A 238 -9.39 -3.86 7.56
N PRO A 239 -8.49 -4.74 7.10
CA PRO A 239 -8.09 -5.93 7.85
C PRO A 239 -7.58 -5.61 9.25
N LEU A 240 -6.79 -4.54 9.40
CA LEU A 240 -6.27 -4.11 10.71
C LEU A 240 -7.38 -3.70 11.67
N TYR A 241 -8.40 -2.98 11.18
CA TYR A 241 -9.57 -2.66 11.98
C TYR A 241 -10.29 -3.92 12.46
N THR A 242 -10.51 -4.87 11.55
CA THR A 242 -11.17 -6.15 11.90
C THR A 242 -10.37 -6.91 12.95
N LEU A 243 -9.06 -7.03 12.78
CA LEU A 243 -8.19 -7.70 13.73
C LEU A 243 -8.24 -7.04 15.12
N ILE A 244 -8.15 -5.71 15.21
CA ILE A 244 -8.20 -5.00 16.52
C ILE A 244 -9.50 -5.31 17.30
N TRP A 245 -10.61 -5.52 16.59
CA TRP A 245 -11.91 -5.80 17.19
C TRP A 245 -12.20 -7.30 17.34
N ASN A 246 -11.30 -8.17 16.93
CA ASN A 246 -11.44 -9.60 17.16
C ASN A 246 -11.19 -9.94 18.64
N PRO A 247 -11.95 -10.87 19.20
CA PRO A 247 -11.76 -11.28 20.59
C PRO A 247 -10.52 -12.17 20.75
N ASN A 248 -9.81 -11.99 21.85
CA ASN A 248 -8.58 -12.73 22.20
C ASN A 248 -8.81 -14.20 22.64
N VAL A 249 -10.01 -14.70 22.42
CA VAL A 249 -10.42 -16.10 22.68
C VAL A 249 -10.54 -16.92 21.40
N VAL A 250 -10.24 -16.32 20.25
CA VAL A 250 -10.32 -16.96 18.92
C VAL A 250 -8.97 -16.90 18.25
N ASP A 251 -8.49 -18.03 17.78
CA ASP A 251 -7.31 -18.10 16.96
C ASP A 251 -7.60 -17.56 15.56
N VAL A 252 -6.72 -16.72 15.01
CA VAL A 252 -6.92 -16.13 13.70
C VAL A 252 -7.02 -17.16 12.56
N SER A 253 -6.36 -18.32 12.72
CA SER A 253 -6.46 -19.43 11.77
C SER A 253 -7.88 -20.01 11.66
N SER A 254 -8.70 -19.83 12.71
CA SER A 254 -10.10 -20.27 12.68
C SER A 254 -10.96 -19.42 11.76
N TYR A 255 -10.63 -18.13 11.59
CA TYR A 255 -11.28 -17.29 10.59
C TYR A 255 -10.94 -17.74 9.16
N TYR A 256 -9.71 -18.21 8.92
CA TYR A 256 -9.34 -18.79 7.63
C TYR A 256 -10.11 -20.08 7.36
N ARG A 257 -10.22 -20.94 8.36
CA ARG A 257 -10.99 -22.19 8.27
C ARG A 257 -12.45 -21.92 7.94
N GLU A 258 -13.07 -20.97 8.63
CA GLU A 258 -14.44 -20.55 8.34
C GLU A 258 -14.57 -20.01 6.92
N TYR A 259 -13.67 -19.12 6.50
CA TYR A 259 -13.63 -18.60 5.14
C TYR A 259 -13.50 -19.72 4.10
N ALA A 260 -12.62 -20.70 4.33
CA ALA A 260 -12.38 -21.81 3.41
C ALA A 260 -13.56 -22.81 3.33
N TYR A 261 -14.23 -23.08 4.45
CA TYR A 261 -15.39 -24.00 4.53
C TYR A 261 -16.72 -23.32 4.21
N GLY A 262 -16.87 -22.09 4.66
CA GLY A 262 -18.04 -21.27 4.38
C GLY A 262 -17.96 -20.60 3.02
N ARG A 263 -17.06 -21.14 2.14
CA ARG A 263 -16.82 -20.54 0.82
C ARG A 263 -18.13 -20.08 0.22
N ILE A 264 -18.01 -18.99 -0.42
CA ILE A 264 -18.91 -18.29 -1.30
C ILE A 264 -19.94 -19.20 -1.98
N ASP A 265 -19.53 -20.40 -2.41
CA ASP A 265 -20.40 -21.42 -3.00
C ASP A 265 -21.59 -21.77 -2.10
N ARG A 266 -21.37 -22.02 -0.80
CA ARG A 266 -22.46 -22.29 0.15
C ARG A 266 -23.21 -21.03 0.58
N MET A 267 -22.49 -19.95 0.79
CA MET A 267 -23.09 -18.66 1.17
C MET A 267 -23.98 -18.12 0.06
N TYR A 268 -23.61 -18.29 -1.21
CA TYR A 268 -24.39 -17.82 -2.35
C TYR A 268 -25.51 -18.79 -2.75
N GLU A 269 -25.29 -20.08 -2.68
CA GLU A 269 -26.30 -21.08 -3.03
C GLU A 269 -27.40 -21.22 -1.97
N GLU A 270 -27.06 -21.12 -0.69
CA GLU A 270 -27.99 -21.31 0.43
C GLU A 270 -28.47 -20.00 1.04
N GLY A 271 -27.96 -18.84 0.60
CA GLY A 271 -28.31 -17.55 1.18
C GLY A 271 -27.83 -17.37 2.63
N THR A 272 -26.85 -18.17 3.06
CA THR A 272 -26.37 -18.17 4.42
C THR A 272 -25.31 -17.08 4.62
N PRO A 273 -25.55 -16.09 5.51
CA PRO A 273 -24.54 -15.07 5.79
C PRO A 273 -23.31 -15.70 6.46
N GLN A 274 -22.13 -15.08 6.22
CA GLN A 274 -20.91 -15.47 6.90
C GLN A 274 -21.10 -15.50 8.43
N LEU A 275 -20.61 -16.53 9.10
CA LEU A 275 -20.57 -16.59 10.53
C LEU A 275 -19.50 -15.64 11.07
N LEU A 276 -19.90 -14.62 11.75
CA LEU A 276 -18.99 -13.62 12.32
C LEU A 276 -19.15 -13.56 13.83
N ILE A 277 -18.05 -13.58 14.55
CA ILE A 277 -18.05 -13.25 15.98
C ILE A 277 -18.47 -11.80 16.18
N ASN A 278 -18.25 -10.98 15.19
CA ASN A 278 -18.54 -9.55 15.20
C ASN A 278 -19.35 -9.11 13.99
N SER A 279 -20.50 -9.73 13.77
CA SER A 279 -21.35 -9.56 12.59
C SER A 279 -21.84 -8.13 12.31
N THR A 280 -21.72 -7.21 13.28
CA THR A 280 -22.33 -5.88 13.14
C THR A 280 -21.45 -4.88 12.43
N TYR A 281 -20.11 -5.05 12.39
CA TYR A 281 -19.21 -3.99 11.96
C TYR A 281 -18.12 -4.39 10.99
N ALA A 282 -17.79 -5.67 10.84
CA ALA A 282 -16.73 -6.12 9.96
C ALA A 282 -17.00 -7.49 9.36
N ASP A 283 -16.49 -7.72 8.18
CA ASP A 283 -16.47 -9.02 7.53
C ASP A 283 -15.34 -9.90 8.09
N ASN A 284 -15.38 -11.20 7.81
CA ASN A 284 -14.25 -12.09 8.08
C ASN A 284 -12.99 -11.52 7.42
N VAL A 285 -11.89 -11.46 8.18
CA VAL A 285 -10.64 -10.81 7.74
C VAL A 285 -10.06 -11.44 6.48
N TYR A 286 -10.21 -12.75 6.30
CA TYR A 286 -9.77 -13.44 5.07
C TYR A 286 -10.72 -13.18 3.89
N MET A 287 -12.02 -13.07 4.13
CA MET A 287 -12.95 -12.60 3.10
C MET A 287 -12.60 -11.18 2.63
N GLN A 288 -12.15 -10.30 3.53
CA GLN A 288 -11.73 -8.96 3.16
C GLN A 288 -10.54 -8.96 2.22
N VAL A 289 -9.56 -9.83 2.41
CA VAL A 289 -8.34 -9.84 1.60
C VAL A 289 -8.45 -10.71 0.34
N TYR A 290 -9.31 -11.73 0.33
CA TYR A 290 -9.43 -12.61 -0.83
C TYR A 290 -10.61 -12.28 -1.76
N GLU A 291 -11.66 -11.60 -1.24
CA GLU A 291 -12.88 -11.35 -2.01
C GLU A 291 -13.21 -9.86 -2.19
N GLN A 292 -12.83 -9.00 -1.23
CA GLN A 292 -13.04 -7.56 -1.34
C GLN A 292 -11.82 -6.93 -2.01
N LEU A 293 -11.76 -7.01 -3.34
CA LEU A 293 -10.58 -6.63 -4.10
C LEU A 293 -10.65 -5.18 -4.58
N ASN A 294 -9.50 -4.51 -4.47
CA ASN A 294 -9.30 -3.15 -4.92
C ASN A 294 -8.15 -3.14 -5.93
N THR A 295 -8.47 -3.08 -7.22
CA THR A 295 -7.44 -3.11 -8.26
C THR A 295 -6.92 -1.72 -8.59
N LEU A 296 -5.73 -1.68 -9.14
CA LEU A 296 -5.10 -0.49 -9.69
C LEU A 296 -4.36 -0.85 -10.98
N ASP A 297 -4.67 -0.14 -12.05
CA ASP A 297 -3.85 -0.05 -13.24
C ASP A 297 -3.44 1.41 -13.41
N ARG A 298 -2.13 1.70 -13.37
CA ARG A 298 -1.58 3.05 -13.51
C ARG A 298 -0.55 3.08 -14.62
N ASP A 299 -0.74 4.05 -15.52
CA ASP A 299 0.24 4.45 -16.52
C ASP A 299 0.58 5.94 -16.33
N ARG A 300 1.87 6.25 -16.20
CA ARG A 300 2.36 7.61 -16.00
C ARG A 300 3.53 7.89 -16.92
N VAL A 301 3.47 9.02 -17.60
CA VAL A 301 4.58 9.54 -18.41
C VAL A 301 4.95 10.91 -17.86
N PHE A 302 6.19 11.09 -17.46
CA PHE A 302 6.66 12.39 -17.00
C PHE A 302 8.09 12.66 -17.47
N GLY A 303 8.40 13.91 -17.60
CA GLY A 303 9.73 14.29 -18.07
C GLY A 303 9.85 15.78 -18.34
N ASN A 304 11.02 16.15 -18.85
CA ASN A 304 11.30 17.53 -19.21
C ASN A 304 12.24 17.62 -20.42
N MET A 305 12.15 18.75 -21.11
CA MET A 305 13.07 19.15 -22.16
C MET A 305 13.61 20.54 -21.86
N ALA A 306 14.89 20.73 -22.06
CA ALA A 306 15.55 22.03 -21.93
C ALA A 306 16.40 22.31 -23.14
N LEU A 307 16.31 23.54 -23.65
CA LEU A 307 17.17 24.11 -24.69
C LEU A 307 17.96 25.28 -24.12
N ASN A 308 19.27 25.19 -24.16
CA ASN A 308 20.15 26.29 -23.78
C ASN A 308 20.76 26.86 -25.07
N ILE A 309 20.47 28.12 -25.36
CA ILE A 309 20.76 28.79 -26.61
C ILE A 309 21.66 29.99 -26.34
N ASN A 310 22.90 29.94 -26.85
CA ASN A 310 23.81 31.07 -26.82
C ASN A 310 23.50 32.00 -28.02
N LEU A 311 22.71 33.05 -27.78
CA LEU A 311 22.26 33.99 -28.83
C LEU A 311 23.38 34.92 -29.31
N ALA A 312 24.22 35.41 -28.38
CA ALA A 312 25.36 36.25 -28.63
C ALA A 312 26.36 36.16 -27.47
N LYS A 313 27.49 36.84 -27.57
CA LYS A 313 28.49 36.87 -26.48
C LYS A 313 27.87 37.42 -25.20
N GLY A 314 27.75 36.56 -24.19
CA GLY A 314 27.17 36.90 -22.89
C GLY A 314 25.64 36.90 -22.88
N LEU A 315 24.93 36.64 -23.95
CA LEU A 315 23.46 36.56 -24.04
C LEU A 315 23.04 35.11 -24.24
N THR A 316 22.32 34.55 -23.27
CA THR A 316 21.79 33.18 -23.30
C THR A 316 20.28 33.15 -23.11
N LEU A 317 19.61 32.24 -23.79
CA LEU A 317 18.20 31.93 -23.65
C LEU A 317 18.06 30.48 -23.22
N ASP A 318 17.46 30.25 -22.06
CA ASP A 318 17.07 28.95 -21.58
C ASP A 318 15.56 28.77 -21.75
N LEU A 319 15.16 27.75 -22.50
CA LEU A 319 13.76 27.32 -22.64
C LEU A 319 13.62 25.98 -21.96
N ARG A 320 12.61 25.82 -21.10
CA ARG A 320 12.33 24.58 -20.42
C ARG A 320 10.85 24.27 -20.50
N THR A 321 10.54 23.00 -20.69
CA THR A 321 9.19 22.47 -20.56
C THR A 321 9.22 21.16 -19.83
N GLY A 322 8.28 20.98 -18.93
CA GLY A 322 8.05 19.72 -18.20
C GLY A 322 6.61 19.27 -18.37
N MET A 323 6.41 17.98 -18.43
CA MET A 323 5.11 17.34 -18.51
C MET A 323 5.03 16.21 -17.51
N ASP A 324 3.85 16.06 -16.88
CA ASP A 324 3.48 14.91 -16.06
C ASP A 324 2.05 14.50 -16.42
N PHE A 325 1.91 13.35 -17.05
CA PHE A 325 0.65 12.76 -17.42
C PHE A 325 0.48 11.47 -16.64
N ASN A 326 -0.62 11.35 -15.88
CA ASN A 326 -0.98 10.16 -15.13
C ASN A 326 -2.40 9.73 -15.49
N ASN A 327 -2.57 8.44 -15.74
CA ASN A 327 -3.85 7.83 -15.96
C ASN A 327 -3.96 6.58 -15.09
N GLU A 328 -5.03 6.50 -14.29
CA GLU A 328 -5.28 5.37 -13.39
C GLU A 328 -6.69 4.83 -13.64
N PHE A 329 -6.77 3.53 -13.76
CA PHE A 329 -8.02 2.80 -13.69
C PHE A 329 -8.06 2.00 -12.38
N ARG A 330 -9.11 2.18 -11.62
CA ARG A 330 -9.30 1.58 -10.30
C ARG A 330 -10.63 0.87 -10.25
N THR A 331 -10.64 -0.35 -9.70
CA THR A 331 -11.89 -1.02 -9.37
C THR A 331 -11.97 -1.32 -7.89
N GLN A 332 -13.17 -1.40 -7.36
CA GLN A 332 -13.47 -1.86 -6.01
C GLN A 332 -14.63 -2.81 -6.08
N ARG A 333 -14.46 -4.00 -5.50
CA ARG A 333 -15.54 -4.98 -5.44
C ARG A 333 -15.69 -5.57 -4.05
N LYS A 334 -16.92 -5.88 -3.70
CA LYS A 334 -17.27 -6.66 -2.52
C LYS A 334 -18.25 -7.76 -2.92
N PRO A 335 -18.07 -8.96 -2.39
CA PRO A 335 -19.00 -10.07 -2.69
C PRO A 335 -20.36 -9.82 -2.02
N TRP A 336 -21.33 -10.62 -2.41
CA TRP A 336 -22.62 -10.70 -1.73
C TRP A 336 -22.43 -11.05 -0.27
N TYR A 337 -23.36 -10.65 0.58
CA TYR A 337 -23.35 -10.83 2.05
C TYR A 337 -22.19 -10.15 2.78
N SER A 338 -21.44 -9.25 2.11
CA SER A 338 -20.54 -8.35 2.81
C SER A 338 -21.31 -7.42 3.74
N ASN A 339 -20.71 -7.12 4.89
CA ASN A 339 -21.30 -6.20 5.86
C ASN A 339 -21.59 -4.84 5.24
N GLY A 340 -22.85 -4.40 5.34
CA GLY A 340 -23.35 -3.17 4.71
C GLY A 340 -23.59 -3.28 3.19
N TYR A 341 -23.29 -4.43 2.56
CA TYR A 341 -23.46 -4.67 1.14
C TYR A 341 -24.05 -6.07 0.88
N PRO A 342 -25.30 -6.33 1.28
CA PRO A 342 -25.90 -7.68 1.19
C PRO A 342 -26.00 -8.20 -0.24
N TYR A 343 -26.07 -7.32 -1.23
CA TYR A 343 -26.13 -7.65 -2.67
C TYR A 343 -24.82 -7.40 -3.40
N GLY A 344 -23.71 -7.30 -2.65
CA GLY A 344 -22.40 -6.97 -3.20
C GLY A 344 -22.23 -5.49 -3.55
N TYR A 345 -21.04 -5.16 -4.04
CA TYR A 345 -20.68 -3.81 -4.45
C TYR A 345 -19.64 -3.86 -5.57
N TYR A 346 -19.81 -2.99 -6.56
CA TYR A 346 -18.83 -2.79 -7.61
C TYR A 346 -18.71 -1.31 -7.95
N LYS A 347 -17.49 -0.83 -8.11
CA LYS A 347 -17.17 0.52 -8.52
C LYS A 347 -15.99 0.53 -9.47
N GLU A 348 -16.10 1.31 -10.54
CA GLU A 348 -15.00 1.69 -11.43
C GLU A 348 -14.71 3.18 -11.29
N GLN A 349 -13.45 3.54 -11.43
CA GLN A 349 -13.02 4.92 -11.39
C GLN A 349 -11.79 5.12 -12.27
N THR A 350 -11.86 6.07 -13.20
CA THR A 350 -10.69 6.55 -13.94
C THR A 350 -10.26 7.89 -13.36
N VAL A 351 -8.96 8.03 -13.08
CA VAL A 351 -8.35 9.27 -12.60
C VAL A 351 -7.26 9.65 -13.58
N THR A 352 -7.47 10.75 -14.30
CA THR A 352 -6.50 11.27 -15.26
C THR A 352 -6.02 12.64 -14.81
N SER A 353 -4.73 12.88 -14.84
CA SER A 353 -4.15 14.20 -14.59
C SER A 353 -3.07 14.51 -15.62
N LEU A 354 -3.03 15.77 -16.02
CA LEU A 354 -2.01 16.31 -16.91
C LEU A 354 -1.53 17.64 -16.33
N GLU A 355 -0.23 17.75 -16.12
CA GLU A 355 0.43 18.99 -15.76
C GLU A 355 1.52 19.30 -16.79
N VAL A 356 1.51 20.53 -17.31
CA VAL A 356 2.55 21.03 -18.24
C VAL A 356 3.03 22.35 -17.71
N ASN A 357 4.33 22.47 -17.52
CA ASN A 357 5.01 23.68 -17.08
C ASN A 357 6.04 24.08 -18.09
N SER A 358 6.04 25.33 -18.51
CA SER A 358 7.04 25.87 -19.43
C SER A 358 7.56 27.20 -18.90
N ASP A 359 8.86 27.36 -18.93
CA ASP A 359 9.53 28.60 -18.55
C ASP A 359 10.60 29.00 -19.57
N PHE A 360 10.91 30.27 -19.59
CA PHE A 360 12.04 30.80 -20.31
C PHE A 360 12.81 31.76 -19.43
N LEU A 361 14.13 31.76 -19.58
CA LEU A 361 15.03 32.67 -18.90
C LEU A 361 16.00 33.28 -19.92
N LEU A 362 15.92 34.58 -20.11
CA LEU A 362 16.89 35.35 -20.88
C LEU A 362 17.91 35.95 -19.91
N SER A 363 19.17 35.61 -20.09
CA SER A 363 20.26 36.06 -19.21
C SER A 363 21.33 36.81 -20.02
N TYR A 364 21.78 37.93 -19.46
CA TYR A 364 22.90 38.68 -20.04
C TYR A 364 24.02 38.82 -19.01
N THR A 365 25.23 38.42 -19.38
CA THR A 365 26.41 38.53 -18.51
C THR A 365 27.50 39.30 -19.26
N ARG A 366 28.03 40.34 -18.64
CA ARG A 366 29.12 41.14 -19.21
C ARG A 366 30.13 41.51 -18.14
N LYS A 367 31.40 41.31 -18.45
CA LYS A 367 32.50 41.79 -17.62
C LYS A 367 32.92 43.17 -18.14
N MET A 368 32.96 44.16 -17.23
CA MET A 368 33.40 45.55 -17.49
C MET A 368 34.48 45.91 -16.47
N GLY A 369 35.75 45.73 -16.87
CA GLY A 369 36.87 45.88 -15.95
C GLY A 369 36.79 44.90 -14.78
N ASP A 370 36.75 45.41 -13.55
CA ASP A 370 36.61 44.58 -12.33
C ASP A 370 35.16 44.28 -11.91
N PHE A 371 34.18 44.74 -12.72
CA PHE A 371 32.76 44.54 -12.44
C PHE A 371 32.18 43.44 -13.33
N ASP A 372 31.49 42.47 -12.70
CA ASP A 372 30.67 41.47 -13.37
C ASP A 372 29.18 41.87 -13.31
N MET A 373 28.58 42.22 -14.41
CA MET A 373 27.16 42.51 -14.54
C MET A 373 26.40 41.25 -14.98
N ARG A 374 25.33 40.92 -14.27
CA ARG A 374 24.36 39.86 -14.64
C ARG A 374 22.96 40.45 -14.60
N ALA A 375 22.21 40.25 -15.65
CA ALA A 375 20.82 40.67 -15.79
C ALA A 375 19.97 39.52 -16.37
#